data_d7ec27d1ca26aec3b72878c76fde0626
#
_entry.id   d7ec27d1ca26aec3b72878c76fde0626
#
_cell.length_a   1.000
_cell.length_b   1.000
_cell.length_c   1.000
_cell.angle_alpha   90.00
_cell.angle_beta   90.00
_cell.angle_gamma   90.00
#
_symmetry.space_group_name_H-M   'P 1'
#
loop_
_entity.id
_entity.type
_entity.pdbx_description
1 polymer ?
#
loop_
_entity_poly.entity_id
_entity_poly.type
_entity_poly.pdbx_seq_one_letter_code
_entity_poly.pdbx_strand_id
1 'polypeptide(L)'
;MIKKGKNEKIEKKKNLPVGIDNFEVMIQNNYYYFDKTGLIEEILESGTTRILFTRPRRFGKSLNMSMLKYFFDVKNKDENKKLFENLEISKSEYFDRQGQNPVIFISFKDFEETNWENGFNSIKEEIKSLYNEFRFLREKLEKSDLMDFDNIWLKKKEGNYSRALSNLSRYLFEYYGKKVVLLIDEYDKPIIKAHANGYYNNVINFFKTFFEKAVKGNDYAEIKVITGILRIAKEGIFSGLNNLEVHTILEKKI
;
A
#
# COMPACT_ATOMS: atom_id res chain seq x y z
N MET A 1 -52.82 -18.22 29.39
CA MET A 1 -52.13 -18.23 28.08
C MET A 1 -51.22 -16.98 28.01
N ILE A 2 -49.94 -17.15 28.29
CA ILE A 2 -48.96 -16.05 28.26
C ILE A 2 -48.31 -16.06 26.88
N LYS A 3 -48.58 -15.02 26.08
CA LYS A 3 -47.91 -14.82 24.77
C LYS A 3 -46.43 -14.52 25.01
N LYS A 4 -45.55 -15.43 24.61
CA LYS A 4 -44.12 -15.18 24.51
C LYS A 4 -43.88 -14.09 23.45
N GLY A 5 -43.42 -12.91 23.88
CA GLY A 5 -42.97 -11.87 23.00
C GLY A 5 -41.75 -12.38 22.21
N LYS A 6 -41.83 -12.30 20.89
CA LYS A 6 -40.66 -12.44 20.02
C LYS A 6 -39.72 -11.27 20.31
N ASN A 7 -38.52 -11.54 20.85
CA ASN A 7 -37.41 -10.59 20.83
C ASN A 7 -36.98 -10.42 19.37
N GLU A 8 -37.54 -9.45 18.68
CA GLU A 8 -36.96 -8.96 17.44
C GLU A 8 -35.63 -8.31 17.80
N LYS A 9 -34.52 -8.93 17.40
CA LYS A 9 -33.21 -8.28 17.39
C LYS A 9 -33.37 -7.07 16.47
N ILE A 10 -33.37 -5.86 17.04
CA ILE A 10 -33.26 -4.61 16.28
C ILE A 10 -31.90 -4.66 15.60
N GLU A 11 -31.87 -4.99 14.31
CA GLU A 11 -30.65 -4.86 13.51
C GLU A 11 -30.25 -3.39 13.55
N LYS A 12 -29.08 -3.12 14.16
CA LYS A 12 -28.51 -1.77 14.16
C LYS A 12 -28.31 -1.34 12.71
N LYS A 13 -28.99 -0.28 12.30
CA LYS A 13 -28.89 0.30 10.97
C LYS A 13 -27.42 0.65 10.70
N LYS A 14 -26.85 0.10 9.60
CA LYS A 14 -25.48 0.42 9.18
C LYS A 14 -25.37 1.88 8.74
N ASN A 15 -24.24 2.50 9.02
CA ASN A 15 -23.94 3.86 8.58
C ASN A 15 -23.33 3.86 7.18
N LEU A 16 -23.52 4.96 6.42
CA LEU A 16 -22.83 5.14 5.14
C LEU A 16 -21.37 5.54 5.39
N PRO A 17 -20.40 4.96 4.66
CA PRO A 17 -18.97 5.19 4.86
C PRO A 17 -18.49 6.46 4.15
N VAL A 18 -18.96 7.63 4.55
CA VAL A 18 -18.54 8.90 3.94
C VAL A 18 -17.13 9.25 4.40
N GLY A 19 -16.18 9.28 3.44
CA GLY A 19 -14.78 9.65 3.72
C GLY A 19 -13.96 8.56 4.41
N ILE A 20 -14.45 7.33 4.50
CA ILE A 20 -13.71 6.21 5.12
C ILE A 20 -12.84 5.53 4.06
N ASP A 21 -11.53 5.56 4.26
CA ASP A 21 -10.51 4.93 3.42
C ASP A 21 -9.68 3.86 4.16
N ASN A 22 -9.96 3.63 5.43
CA ASN A 22 -9.35 2.59 6.26
C ASN A 22 -10.28 1.39 6.41
N PHE A 23 -9.79 0.20 6.03
CA PHE A 23 -10.57 -1.03 6.02
C PHE A 23 -10.95 -1.51 7.42
N GLU A 24 -10.05 -1.41 8.39
CA GLU A 24 -10.34 -1.78 9.78
C GLU A 24 -11.47 -0.92 10.34
N VAL A 25 -11.41 0.40 10.15
CA VAL A 25 -12.47 1.33 10.55
C VAL A 25 -13.78 1.00 9.87
N MET A 26 -13.74 0.64 8.58
CA MET A 26 -14.91 0.24 7.80
C MET A 26 -15.63 -0.96 8.43
N ILE A 27 -14.88 -2.00 8.77
CA ILE A 27 -15.44 -3.27 9.27
C ILE A 27 -15.83 -3.16 10.75
N GLN A 28 -14.95 -2.64 11.61
CA GLN A 28 -15.17 -2.57 13.06
C GLN A 28 -16.36 -1.67 13.44
N ASN A 29 -16.57 -0.58 12.70
CA ASN A 29 -17.70 0.32 12.95
C ASN A 29 -18.98 -0.08 12.17
N ASN A 30 -19.00 -1.26 11.56
CA ASN A 30 -20.16 -1.83 10.88
C ASN A 30 -20.77 -0.87 9.85
N TYR A 31 -19.94 -0.23 9.01
CA TYR A 31 -20.40 0.57 7.88
C TYR A 31 -20.99 -0.32 6.77
N TYR A 32 -21.75 0.27 5.86
CA TYR A 32 -22.09 -0.40 4.61
C TYR A 32 -20.83 -0.61 3.80
N TYR A 33 -20.40 -1.86 3.70
CA TYR A 33 -19.27 -2.30 2.90
C TYR A 33 -19.75 -3.20 1.76
N PHE A 34 -19.36 -2.86 0.55
CA PHE A 34 -19.50 -3.75 -0.60
C PHE A 34 -18.24 -4.62 -0.65
N ASP A 35 -18.41 -5.91 -0.48
CA ASP A 35 -17.29 -6.84 -0.39
C ASP A 35 -16.44 -6.82 -1.67
N LYS A 36 -15.17 -6.46 -1.51
CA LYS A 36 -14.15 -6.39 -2.56
C LYS A 36 -13.00 -7.34 -2.29
N THR A 37 -13.17 -8.28 -1.35
CA THR A 37 -12.09 -9.20 -0.98
C THR A 37 -11.74 -10.20 -2.08
N GLY A 38 -12.59 -10.38 -3.09
CA GLY A 38 -12.26 -11.09 -4.31
C GLY A 38 -11.02 -10.55 -5.04
N LEU A 39 -10.71 -9.25 -4.86
CA LEU A 39 -9.46 -8.66 -5.37
C LEU A 39 -8.20 -9.37 -4.84
N ILE A 40 -8.23 -9.83 -3.58
CA ILE A 40 -7.12 -10.57 -2.97
C ILE A 40 -6.91 -11.89 -3.70
N GLU A 41 -8.00 -12.59 -3.95
CA GLU A 41 -8.02 -13.87 -4.67
C GLU A 41 -7.49 -13.71 -6.09
N GLU A 42 -7.99 -12.72 -6.83
CA GLU A 42 -7.53 -12.42 -8.18
C GLU A 42 -6.03 -12.09 -8.24
N ILE A 43 -5.50 -11.31 -7.28
CA ILE A 43 -4.06 -11.01 -7.18
C ILE A 43 -3.25 -12.29 -6.95
N LEU A 44 -3.71 -13.17 -6.06
CA LEU A 44 -3.00 -14.41 -5.72
C LEU A 44 -3.09 -15.45 -6.83
N GLU A 45 -4.25 -15.57 -7.48
CA GLU A 45 -4.51 -16.49 -8.59
C GLU A 45 -3.73 -16.11 -9.84
N SER A 46 -3.65 -14.81 -10.17
CA SER A 46 -2.94 -14.32 -11.37
C SER A 46 -1.45 -14.63 -11.35
N GLY A 47 -0.85 -14.81 -10.18
CA GLY A 47 0.59 -14.95 -10.02
C GLY A 47 1.39 -13.69 -10.42
N THR A 48 0.69 -12.60 -10.72
CA THR A 48 1.31 -11.34 -11.15
C THR A 48 1.97 -10.64 -9.96
N THR A 49 3.24 -10.30 -10.14
CA THR A 49 4.04 -9.71 -9.06
C THR A 49 4.06 -8.19 -9.06
N ARG A 50 3.57 -7.53 -10.12
CA ARG A 50 3.62 -6.07 -10.31
C ARG A 50 2.31 -5.59 -10.93
N ILE A 51 1.51 -4.91 -10.14
CA ILE A 51 0.15 -4.53 -10.51
C ILE A 51 -0.01 -3.02 -10.35
N LEU A 52 -0.56 -2.37 -11.37
CA LEU A 52 -0.94 -0.96 -11.35
C LEU A 52 -2.45 -0.84 -11.54
N PHE A 53 -3.14 -0.38 -10.51
CA PHE A 53 -4.56 -0.02 -10.60
C PHE A 53 -4.73 1.46 -10.89
N THR A 54 -5.29 1.78 -12.05
CA THR A 54 -5.68 3.15 -12.38
C THR A 54 -7.20 3.30 -12.36
N ARG A 55 -7.71 4.04 -11.40
CA ARG A 55 -9.14 4.30 -11.19
C ARG A 55 -9.36 5.78 -10.87
N PRO A 56 -10.48 6.37 -11.26
CA PRO A 56 -10.85 7.73 -10.85
C PRO A 56 -10.88 7.90 -9.33
N ARG A 57 -10.94 9.14 -8.88
CA ARG A 57 -11.17 9.46 -7.46
C ARG A 57 -12.50 8.86 -7.00
N ARG A 58 -12.58 8.46 -5.73
CA ARG A 58 -13.76 7.87 -5.06
C ARG A 58 -14.16 6.47 -5.55
N PHE A 59 -13.27 5.76 -6.25
CA PHE A 59 -13.47 4.36 -6.66
C PHE A 59 -12.88 3.34 -5.66
N GLY A 60 -12.64 3.73 -4.42
CA GLY A 60 -12.23 2.83 -3.34
C GLY A 60 -10.77 2.37 -3.40
N LYS A 61 -9.87 3.03 -4.17
CA LYS A 61 -8.46 2.65 -4.27
C LYS A 61 -7.78 2.52 -2.91
N SER A 62 -7.80 3.59 -2.11
CA SER A 62 -7.14 3.61 -0.80
C SER A 62 -7.77 2.62 0.19
N LEU A 63 -9.10 2.42 0.13
CA LEU A 63 -9.78 1.40 0.91
C LEU A 63 -9.31 -0.02 0.54
N ASN A 64 -9.19 -0.32 -0.76
CA ASN A 64 -8.68 -1.61 -1.23
C ASN A 64 -7.19 -1.79 -0.85
N MET A 65 -6.38 -0.75 -0.93
CA MET A 65 -4.98 -0.79 -0.47
C MET A 65 -4.89 -1.05 1.03
N SER A 66 -5.75 -0.40 1.82
CA SER A 66 -5.88 -0.65 3.26
C SER A 66 -6.32 -2.10 3.53
N MET A 67 -7.29 -2.64 2.77
CA MET A 67 -7.72 -4.03 2.85
C MET A 67 -6.55 -5.00 2.58
N LEU A 68 -5.78 -4.78 1.52
CA LEU A 68 -4.60 -5.59 1.20
C LEU A 68 -3.56 -5.54 2.32
N LYS A 69 -3.32 -4.33 2.89
CA LYS A 69 -2.42 -4.17 4.05
C LYS A 69 -2.85 -5.07 5.20
N TYR A 70 -4.11 -4.98 5.65
CA TYR A 70 -4.61 -5.78 6.77
C TYR A 70 -4.66 -7.28 6.46
N PHE A 71 -4.89 -7.66 5.20
CA PHE A 71 -4.90 -9.06 4.83
C PHE A 71 -3.51 -9.70 4.91
N PHE A 72 -2.50 -9.08 4.31
CA PHE A 72 -1.18 -9.69 4.21
C PHE A 72 -0.33 -9.52 5.47
N ASP A 73 -0.53 -8.44 6.27
CA ASP A 73 0.41 -8.03 7.31
C ASP A 73 0.54 -9.08 8.42
N VAL A 74 1.77 -9.55 8.60
CA VAL A 74 2.17 -10.45 9.69
C VAL A 74 2.04 -9.81 11.06
N LYS A 75 2.09 -8.48 11.15
CA LYS A 75 1.80 -7.75 12.38
C LYS A 75 0.32 -7.86 12.71
N ASN A 76 0.02 -8.12 13.98
CA ASN A 76 -1.36 -8.23 14.48
C ASN A 76 -2.22 -9.20 13.67
N LYS A 77 -1.62 -10.28 13.12
CA LYS A 77 -2.29 -11.19 12.19
C LYS A 77 -3.61 -11.76 12.72
N ASP A 78 -3.69 -12.05 14.03
CA ASP A 78 -4.86 -12.66 14.64
C ASP A 78 -6.00 -11.64 14.80
N GLU A 79 -5.70 -10.38 15.11
CA GLU A 79 -6.64 -9.27 15.13
C GLU A 79 -7.11 -8.95 13.71
N ASN A 80 -6.17 -8.86 12.77
CA ASN A 80 -6.47 -8.60 11.37
C ASN A 80 -7.34 -9.69 10.75
N LYS A 81 -7.12 -10.97 11.10
CA LYS A 81 -7.93 -12.09 10.62
C LYS A 81 -9.42 -11.90 10.87
N LYS A 82 -9.79 -11.36 12.03
CA LYS A 82 -11.20 -11.11 12.42
C LYS A 82 -11.91 -10.13 11.48
N LEU A 83 -11.17 -9.25 10.80
CA LEU A 83 -11.76 -8.31 9.84
C LEU A 83 -12.33 -9.01 8.60
N PHE A 84 -11.86 -10.22 8.30
CA PHE A 84 -12.21 -10.98 7.10
C PHE A 84 -13.16 -12.17 7.33
N GLU A 85 -13.43 -12.55 8.58
CA GLU A 85 -14.19 -13.77 8.93
C GLU A 85 -15.57 -13.88 8.27
N ASN A 86 -16.22 -12.75 7.99
CA ASN A 86 -17.57 -12.71 7.39
C ASN A 86 -17.56 -12.26 5.92
N LEU A 87 -16.39 -12.24 5.27
CA LEU A 87 -16.22 -11.80 3.90
C LEU A 87 -15.92 -12.98 2.98
N GLU A 88 -16.08 -12.79 1.67
CA GLU A 88 -15.96 -13.88 0.68
C GLU A 88 -14.60 -14.56 0.72
N ILE A 89 -13.51 -13.81 0.89
CA ILE A 89 -12.15 -14.35 0.97
C ILE A 89 -11.98 -15.40 2.08
N SER A 90 -12.76 -15.31 3.16
CA SER A 90 -12.67 -16.29 4.26
C SER A 90 -13.08 -17.72 3.86
N LYS A 91 -13.75 -17.87 2.73
CA LYS A 91 -14.19 -19.17 2.16
C LYS A 91 -13.24 -19.67 1.08
N SER A 92 -12.28 -18.85 0.67
CA SER A 92 -11.30 -19.17 -0.37
C SER A 92 -10.14 -19.99 0.18
N GLU A 93 -9.54 -20.85 -0.65
CA GLU A 93 -8.29 -21.54 -0.33
C GLU A 93 -7.13 -20.57 -0.09
N TYR A 94 -7.19 -19.36 -0.66
CA TYR A 94 -6.20 -18.30 -0.46
C TYR A 94 -6.25 -17.65 0.93
N PHE A 95 -7.23 -17.98 1.76
CA PHE A 95 -7.31 -17.43 3.12
C PHE A 95 -6.13 -17.82 4.00
N ASP A 96 -5.47 -18.93 3.71
CA ASP A 96 -4.23 -19.35 4.40
C ASP A 96 -3.05 -18.38 4.19
N ARG A 97 -3.14 -17.49 3.19
CA ARG A 97 -2.17 -16.42 2.95
C ARG A 97 -2.33 -15.21 3.88
N GLN A 98 -3.43 -15.18 4.67
CA GLN A 98 -3.69 -14.09 5.61
C GLN A 98 -2.61 -14.02 6.68
N GLY A 99 -2.07 -12.82 6.92
CA GLY A 99 -1.07 -12.55 7.95
C GLY A 99 0.29 -13.24 7.72
N GLN A 100 0.67 -13.54 6.48
CA GLN A 100 1.88 -14.29 6.17
C GLN A 100 3.07 -13.43 5.75
N ASN A 101 2.87 -12.16 5.43
CA ASN A 101 3.90 -11.31 4.85
C ASN A 101 4.13 -10.04 5.67
N PRO A 102 5.37 -9.55 5.80
CA PRO A 102 5.56 -8.15 6.18
C PRO A 102 5.03 -7.24 5.06
N VAL A 103 4.34 -6.16 5.43
CA VAL A 103 3.74 -5.22 4.48
C VAL A 103 4.42 -3.86 4.60
N ILE A 104 4.89 -3.34 3.48
CA ILE A 104 5.30 -1.94 3.32
C ILE A 104 4.16 -1.19 2.64
N PHE A 105 3.59 -0.19 3.32
CA PHE A 105 2.53 0.65 2.77
C PHE A 105 2.95 2.12 2.82
N ILE A 106 3.03 2.76 1.66
CA ILE A 106 3.29 4.20 1.54
C ILE A 106 2.20 4.86 0.69
N SER A 107 1.72 6.03 1.13
CA SER A 107 0.70 6.80 0.39
C SER A 107 1.17 8.23 0.18
N PHE A 108 0.95 8.75 -1.03
CA PHE A 108 1.22 10.14 -1.37
C PHE A 108 -0.05 10.99 -1.40
N LYS A 109 -1.14 10.51 -0.77
CA LYS A 109 -2.46 11.17 -0.79
C LYS A 109 -2.46 12.61 -0.28
N ASP A 110 -1.59 12.93 0.66
CA ASP A 110 -1.53 14.24 1.31
C ASP A 110 -0.49 15.18 0.69
N PHE A 111 0.12 14.78 -0.45
CA PHE A 111 1.09 15.59 -1.15
C PHE A 111 0.45 16.80 -1.85
N GLU A 112 0.79 18.04 -1.40
CA GLU A 112 0.19 19.30 -1.92
C GLU A 112 1.25 20.37 -2.24
N GLU A 113 2.51 20.00 -2.35
CA GLU A 113 3.64 20.91 -2.44
C GLU A 113 3.72 21.67 -3.79
N THR A 114 4.16 22.92 -3.74
CA THR A 114 4.20 23.82 -4.87
C THR A 114 5.60 24.05 -5.45
N ASN A 115 6.64 23.51 -4.83
CA ASN A 115 8.03 23.57 -5.32
C ASN A 115 8.76 22.28 -4.98
N TRP A 116 9.90 22.06 -5.66
CA TRP A 116 10.67 20.82 -5.50
C TRP A 116 11.27 20.64 -4.11
N GLU A 117 11.79 21.69 -3.50
CA GLU A 117 12.45 21.60 -2.19
C GLU A 117 11.50 21.08 -1.13
N ASN A 118 10.31 21.71 -1.03
CA ASN A 118 9.26 21.27 -0.13
C ASN A 118 8.74 19.89 -0.52
N GLY A 119 8.53 19.65 -1.84
CA GLY A 119 8.06 18.36 -2.35
C GLY A 119 9.00 17.22 -2.01
N PHE A 120 10.29 17.39 -2.18
CA PHE A 120 11.27 16.38 -1.80
C PHE A 120 11.34 16.20 -0.27
N ASN A 121 11.17 17.28 0.47
CA ASN A 121 11.10 17.22 1.93
C ASN A 121 9.87 16.43 2.41
N SER A 122 8.68 16.65 1.81
CA SER A 122 7.47 15.88 2.10
C SER A 122 7.66 14.39 1.77
N ILE A 123 8.25 14.06 0.62
CA ILE A 123 8.58 12.66 0.28
C ILE A 123 9.51 12.03 1.33
N LYS A 124 10.52 12.79 1.80
CA LYS A 124 11.42 12.31 2.86
C LYS A 124 10.69 12.09 4.19
N GLU A 125 9.71 12.92 4.54
CA GLU A 125 8.92 12.72 5.76
C GLU A 125 8.06 11.46 5.68
N GLU A 126 7.42 11.18 4.53
CA GLU A 126 6.65 9.95 4.33
C GLU A 126 7.55 8.70 4.47
N ILE A 127 8.73 8.72 3.83
CA ILE A 127 9.68 7.62 3.93
C ILE A 127 10.21 7.47 5.37
N LYS A 128 10.51 8.57 6.06
CA LYS A 128 10.92 8.55 7.47
C LYS A 128 9.83 7.98 8.37
N SER A 129 8.56 8.38 8.17
CA SER A 129 7.43 7.85 8.91
C SER A 129 7.33 6.34 8.75
N LEU A 130 7.48 5.85 7.52
CA LEU A 130 7.54 4.42 7.24
C LEU A 130 8.69 3.72 7.96
N TYR A 131 9.89 4.27 7.95
CA TYR A 131 11.04 3.71 8.69
C TYR A 131 10.81 3.70 10.20
N ASN A 132 10.10 4.68 10.73
CA ASN A 132 9.74 4.73 12.15
C ASN A 132 8.79 3.59 12.55
N GLU A 133 7.90 3.13 11.66
CA GLU A 133 7.04 1.95 11.91
C GLU A 133 7.87 0.66 12.09
N PHE A 134 9.04 0.60 11.46
CA PHE A 134 9.95 -0.54 11.46
C PHE A 134 11.23 -0.30 12.28
N ARG A 135 11.23 0.67 13.20
CA ARG A 135 12.43 1.03 14.00
C ARG A 135 13.00 -0.14 14.81
N PHE A 136 12.20 -1.17 15.10
CA PHE A 136 12.66 -2.38 15.79
C PHE A 136 13.72 -3.16 15.01
N LEU A 137 13.80 -2.99 13.69
CA LEU A 137 14.83 -3.62 12.85
C LEU A 137 16.23 -3.15 13.23
N ARG A 138 16.40 -1.94 13.76
CA ARG A 138 17.71 -1.35 14.13
C ARG A 138 18.54 -2.25 15.04
N GLU A 139 17.89 -3.03 15.91
CA GLU A 139 18.55 -3.95 16.84
C GLU A 139 19.12 -5.20 16.16
N LYS A 140 18.74 -5.45 14.90
CA LYS A 140 19.11 -6.64 14.13
C LYS A 140 19.98 -6.32 12.91
N LEU A 141 20.08 -5.04 12.54
CA LEU A 141 20.86 -4.63 11.38
C LEU A 141 22.36 -4.63 11.69
N GLU A 142 23.18 -5.06 10.72
CA GLU A 142 24.61 -4.90 10.75
C GLU A 142 25.00 -3.41 10.63
N LYS A 143 26.24 -3.08 11.04
CA LYS A 143 26.70 -1.70 11.18
C LYS A 143 26.49 -0.84 9.94
N SER A 144 26.72 -1.38 8.74
CA SER A 144 26.53 -0.65 7.48
C SER A 144 25.05 -0.37 7.20
N ASP A 145 24.21 -1.39 7.36
CA ASP A 145 22.77 -1.29 7.14
C ASP A 145 22.09 -0.41 8.19
N LEU A 146 22.57 -0.47 9.43
CA LEU A 146 22.10 0.41 10.50
C LEU A 146 22.41 1.87 10.17
N MET A 147 23.60 2.16 9.62
CA MET A 147 23.94 3.50 9.20
C MET A 147 23.02 4.01 8.07
N ASP A 148 22.74 3.17 7.06
CA ASP A 148 21.82 3.50 5.98
C ASP A 148 20.39 3.70 6.47
N PHE A 149 19.93 2.82 7.38
CA PHE A 149 18.63 2.95 8.03
C PHE A 149 18.52 4.27 8.81
N ASP A 150 19.50 4.58 9.64
CA ASP A 150 19.53 5.79 10.47
C ASP A 150 19.63 7.07 9.63
N ASN A 151 20.32 7.05 8.49
CA ASN A 151 20.37 8.19 7.57
C ASN A 151 18.98 8.52 7.00
N ILE A 152 18.15 7.52 6.73
CA ILE A 152 16.76 7.72 6.32
C ILE A 152 15.87 8.13 7.49
N TRP A 153 15.92 7.38 8.60
CA TRP A 153 15.08 7.59 9.77
C TRP A 153 15.28 8.95 10.43
N LEU A 154 16.54 9.42 10.48
CA LEU A 154 16.90 10.74 10.99
C LEU A 154 16.81 11.85 9.92
N LYS A 155 16.38 11.51 8.72
CA LYS A 155 16.22 12.43 7.58
C LYS A 155 17.50 13.20 7.23
N LYS A 156 18.63 12.50 7.27
CA LYS A 156 19.92 13.10 6.92
C LYS A 156 20.05 13.35 5.42
N LYS A 157 20.90 14.30 5.05
CA LYS A 157 21.17 14.66 3.65
C LYS A 157 21.79 13.48 2.88
N GLU A 158 22.60 12.68 3.53
CA GLU A 158 23.30 11.51 2.99
C GLU A 158 22.37 10.30 2.77
N GLY A 159 21.11 10.36 3.23
CA GLY A 159 20.16 9.27 3.08
C GLY A 159 19.84 8.98 1.61
N ASN A 160 19.95 7.72 1.20
CA ASN A 160 19.59 7.27 -0.15
C ASN A 160 18.10 6.98 -0.28
N TYR A 161 17.29 8.04 -0.35
CA TYR A 161 15.83 7.93 -0.39
C TYR A 161 15.29 7.19 -1.62
N SER A 162 16.02 7.20 -2.73
CA SER A 162 15.60 6.48 -3.93
C SER A 162 15.69 4.95 -3.78
N ARG A 163 16.47 4.45 -2.82
CA ARG A 163 16.57 3.02 -2.49
C ARG A 163 15.82 2.63 -1.21
N ALA A 164 15.18 3.58 -0.55
CA ALA A 164 14.59 3.36 0.76
C ALA A 164 13.64 2.15 0.81
N LEU A 165 12.71 2.03 -0.15
CA LEU A 165 11.76 0.91 -0.15
C LEU A 165 12.43 -0.44 -0.44
N SER A 166 13.41 -0.49 -1.33
CA SER A 166 14.12 -1.74 -1.61
C SER A 166 15.01 -2.19 -0.45
N ASN A 167 15.69 -1.24 0.23
CA ASN A 167 16.47 -1.55 1.41
C ASN A 167 15.58 -2.04 2.56
N LEU A 168 14.45 -1.34 2.81
CA LEU A 168 13.51 -1.75 3.84
C LEU A 168 12.90 -3.13 3.55
N SER A 169 12.62 -3.44 2.27
CA SER A 169 12.15 -4.77 1.86
C SER A 169 13.17 -5.86 2.19
N ARG A 170 14.46 -5.59 1.95
CA ARG A 170 15.54 -6.52 2.30
C ARG A 170 15.62 -6.72 3.81
N TYR A 171 15.64 -5.66 4.59
CA TYR A 171 15.72 -5.74 6.06
C TYR A 171 14.55 -6.53 6.66
N LEU A 172 13.34 -6.32 6.13
CA LEU A 172 12.14 -7.06 6.56
C LEU A 172 12.21 -8.54 6.16
N PHE A 173 12.70 -8.83 4.95
CA PHE A 173 12.91 -10.21 4.50
C PHE A 173 13.93 -10.94 5.38
N GLU A 174 15.05 -10.31 5.70
CA GLU A 174 16.09 -10.87 6.59
C GLU A 174 15.55 -11.11 8.01
N TYR A 175 14.67 -10.22 8.50
CA TYR A 175 14.08 -10.33 9.83
C TYR A 175 12.98 -11.41 9.93
N TYR A 176 12.05 -11.45 8.96
CA TYR A 176 10.89 -12.36 9.01
C TYR A 176 11.08 -13.67 8.24
N GLY A 177 12.10 -13.80 7.38
CA GLY A 177 12.26 -14.92 6.46
C GLY A 177 11.15 -15.01 5.40
N LYS A 178 10.40 -13.93 5.19
CA LYS A 178 9.24 -13.85 4.30
C LYS A 178 9.37 -12.63 3.38
N LYS A 179 9.02 -12.82 2.09
CA LYS A 179 9.01 -11.71 1.14
C LYS A 179 7.94 -10.69 1.50
N VAL A 180 8.21 -9.44 1.16
CA VAL A 180 7.36 -8.29 1.47
C VAL A 180 6.20 -8.19 0.47
N VAL A 181 5.05 -7.71 0.92
CA VAL A 181 4.03 -7.12 0.07
C VAL A 181 4.21 -5.60 0.08
N LEU A 182 4.49 -5.02 -1.08
CA LEU A 182 4.74 -3.58 -1.25
C LEU A 182 3.52 -2.89 -1.84
N LEU A 183 2.96 -1.96 -1.11
CA LEU A 183 1.76 -1.21 -1.47
C LEU A 183 2.10 0.28 -1.58
N ILE A 184 1.84 0.88 -2.76
CA ILE A 184 2.10 2.30 -3.03
C ILE A 184 0.81 2.96 -3.52
N ASP A 185 0.22 3.82 -2.68
CA ASP A 185 -1.04 4.49 -2.99
C ASP A 185 -0.82 5.93 -3.49
N GLU A 186 -1.65 6.34 -4.48
CA GLU A 186 -1.64 7.66 -5.11
C GLU A 186 -0.26 8.11 -5.62
N TYR A 187 0.46 7.19 -6.30
CA TYR A 187 1.82 7.44 -6.80
C TYR A 187 1.94 8.65 -7.72
N ASP A 188 0.87 8.98 -8.42
CA ASP A 188 0.82 10.02 -9.43
C ASP A 188 0.52 11.41 -8.87
N LYS A 189 0.09 11.53 -7.62
CA LYS A 189 -0.26 12.83 -7.02
C LYS A 189 0.93 13.79 -6.95
N PRO A 190 2.14 13.40 -6.50
CA PRO A 190 3.31 14.27 -6.56
C PRO A 190 3.66 14.73 -7.98
N ILE A 191 3.44 13.86 -8.97
CA ILE A 191 3.75 14.15 -10.37
C ILE A 191 2.76 15.15 -10.96
N ILE A 192 1.47 14.97 -10.68
CA ILE A 192 0.41 15.90 -11.08
C ILE A 192 0.66 17.28 -10.49
N LYS A 193 1.00 17.34 -9.19
CA LYS A 193 1.31 18.61 -8.52
C LYS A 193 2.55 19.28 -9.08
N ALA A 194 3.60 18.51 -9.34
CA ALA A 194 4.84 19.01 -9.93
C ALA A 194 4.62 19.56 -11.35
N HIS A 195 3.78 18.90 -12.14
CA HIS A 195 3.44 19.38 -13.47
C HIS A 195 2.69 20.74 -13.39
N ALA A 196 1.72 20.85 -12.51
CA ALA A 196 0.95 22.08 -12.32
C ALA A 196 1.79 23.26 -11.78
N ASN A 197 2.91 23.00 -11.10
CA ASN A 197 3.73 24.00 -10.44
C ASN A 197 5.15 24.14 -11.06
N GLY A 198 5.43 23.53 -12.21
CA GLY A 198 6.63 23.78 -13.01
C GLY A 198 7.92 23.07 -12.54
N TYR A 199 7.83 22.08 -11.63
CA TYR A 199 8.99 21.28 -11.17
C TYR A 199 8.91 19.80 -11.55
N TYR A 200 8.18 19.48 -12.62
CA TYR A 200 7.92 18.12 -13.12
C TYR A 200 9.19 17.29 -13.30
N ASN A 201 10.24 17.84 -13.94
CA ASN A 201 11.47 17.11 -14.23
C ASN A 201 12.19 16.62 -12.95
N ASN A 202 12.15 17.42 -11.89
CA ASN A 202 12.75 17.06 -10.61
C ASN A 202 12.08 15.81 -10.00
N VAL A 203 10.74 15.81 -9.98
CA VAL A 203 9.95 14.69 -9.45
C VAL A 203 10.12 13.44 -10.31
N ILE A 204 10.06 13.56 -11.64
CA ILE A 204 10.25 12.42 -12.56
C ILE A 204 11.64 11.79 -12.40
N ASN A 205 12.70 12.59 -12.33
CA ASN A 205 14.06 12.08 -12.15
C ASN A 205 14.21 11.30 -10.84
N PHE A 206 13.62 11.78 -9.75
CA PHE A 206 13.61 11.06 -8.48
C PHE A 206 12.77 9.78 -8.57
N PHE A 207 11.50 9.88 -8.98
CA PHE A 207 10.58 8.75 -8.98
C PHE A 207 10.95 7.66 -9.99
N LYS A 208 11.59 7.99 -11.10
CA LYS A 208 12.13 7.00 -12.03
C LYS A 208 13.07 6.02 -11.31
N THR A 209 14.04 6.54 -10.58
CA THR A 209 14.99 5.71 -9.81
C THR A 209 14.28 5.02 -8.63
N PHE A 210 13.43 5.74 -7.91
CA PHE A 210 12.69 5.24 -6.77
C PHE A 210 11.82 4.01 -7.14
N PHE A 211 10.99 4.11 -8.19
CA PHE A 211 10.14 3.01 -8.63
C PHE A 211 10.93 1.90 -9.32
N GLU A 212 12.00 2.22 -10.06
CA GLU A 212 12.88 1.21 -10.62
C GLU A 212 13.46 0.32 -9.52
N LYS A 213 13.97 0.90 -8.44
CA LYS A 213 14.54 0.14 -7.32
C LYS A 213 13.47 -0.55 -6.47
N ALA A 214 12.34 0.12 -6.22
CA ALA A 214 11.28 -0.43 -5.37
C ALA A 214 10.47 -1.56 -6.05
N VAL A 215 10.27 -1.47 -7.37
CA VAL A 215 9.34 -2.35 -8.09
C VAL A 215 10.06 -3.34 -9.01
N LYS A 216 11.03 -2.88 -9.85
CA LYS A 216 11.72 -3.75 -10.79
C LYS A 216 12.86 -4.52 -10.14
N GLY A 217 13.73 -3.83 -9.42
CA GLY A 217 14.95 -4.38 -8.80
C GLY A 217 14.76 -4.84 -7.36
N ASN A 218 13.56 -5.19 -6.95
CA ASN A 218 13.26 -5.59 -5.58
C ASN A 218 12.82 -7.07 -5.53
N ASP A 219 13.78 -7.96 -5.38
CA ASP A 219 13.57 -9.42 -5.30
C ASP A 219 13.03 -9.86 -3.92
N TYR A 220 13.10 -8.98 -2.93
CA TYR A 220 12.59 -9.19 -1.57
C TYR A 220 11.10 -8.90 -1.42
N ALA A 221 10.46 -8.34 -2.47
CA ALA A 221 9.02 -8.16 -2.51
C ALA A 221 8.39 -9.12 -3.52
N GLU A 222 7.40 -9.93 -3.09
CA GLU A 222 6.70 -10.87 -3.96
C GLU A 222 5.52 -10.24 -4.69
N ILE A 223 4.76 -9.38 -4.01
CA ILE A 223 3.61 -8.67 -4.57
C ILE A 223 3.86 -7.17 -4.44
N LYS A 224 3.67 -6.43 -5.52
CA LYS A 224 3.83 -4.98 -5.59
C LYS A 224 2.59 -4.39 -6.22
N VAL A 225 1.79 -3.68 -5.44
CA VAL A 225 0.55 -3.05 -5.89
C VAL A 225 0.71 -1.53 -5.84
N ILE A 226 0.44 -0.89 -6.95
CA ILE A 226 0.54 0.57 -7.11
C ILE A 226 -0.83 1.10 -7.51
N THR A 227 -1.28 2.20 -6.92
CA THR A 227 -2.53 2.85 -7.33
C THR A 227 -2.34 4.31 -7.69
N GLY A 228 -3.14 4.76 -8.65
CA GLY A 228 -3.19 6.15 -9.09
C GLY A 228 -4.45 6.46 -9.88
N ILE A 229 -4.57 7.70 -10.35
CA ILE A 229 -5.65 8.14 -11.24
C ILE A 229 -5.21 8.00 -12.70
N LEU A 230 -3.95 8.32 -12.97
CA LEU A 230 -3.38 8.34 -14.30
C LEU A 230 -2.42 7.16 -14.51
N ARG A 231 -2.44 6.61 -15.70
CA ARG A 231 -1.30 5.86 -16.22
C ARG A 231 -0.33 6.89 -16.80
N ILE A 232 0.68 7.29 -16.01
CA ILE A 232 1.72 8.19 -16.50
C ILE A 232 2.49 7.47 -17.59
N ALA A 233 2.33 8.01 -18.81
CA ALA A 233 2.74 7.35 -20.05
C ALA A 233 4.23 7.03 -20.10
N LYS A 234 4.51 6.09 -20.95
CA LYS A 234 5.73 5.40 -21.40
C LYS A 234 7.09 6.08 -21.26
N GLU A 235 7.21 7.38 -21.05
CA GLU A 235 8.48 8.09 -21.20
C GLU A 235 9.23 8.39 -19.90
N GLY A 236 8.64 8.11 -18.73
CA GLY A 236 9.27 8.52 -17.47
C GLY A 236 9.48 7.40 -16.46
N ILE A 237 8.44 7.04 -15.74
CA ILE A 237 8.58 6.27 -14.49
C ILE A 237 8.57 4.77 -14.73
N PHE A 238 7.70 4.29 -15.62
CA PHE A 238 7.47 2.85 -15.85
C PHE A 238 8.06 2.32 -17.16
N SER A 239 8.81 3.13 -17.92
CA SER A 239 9.46 2.69 -19.18
C SER A 239 10.42 1.52 -19.00
N GLY A 240 10.99 1.37 -17.82
CA GLY A 240 11.86 0.24 -17.45
C GLY A 240 11.13 -0.95 -16.83
N LEU A 241 9.83 -0.87 -16.56
CA LEU A 241 9.05 -1.96 -15.93
C LEU A 241 8.37 -2.82 -17.01
N ASN A 242 9.15 -3.73 -17.60
CA ASN A 242 8.64 -4.73 -18.52
C ASN A 242 7.74 -5.66 -17.78
N ASN A 243 6.64 -5.96 -17.71
CA ASN A 243 5.77 -6.87 -16.94
C ASN A 243 4.99 -6.18 -15.80
N LEU A 244 4.67 -4.89 -15.96
CA LEU A 244 3.68 -4.22 -15.13
C LEU A 244 2.30 -4.52 -15.70
N GLU A 245 1.50 -5.27 -14.98
CA GLU A 245 0.09 -5.50 -15.32
C GLU A 245 -0.72 -4.26 -14.92
N VAL A 246 -1.46 -3.70 -15.88
CA VAL A 246 -2.18 -2.45 -15.68
C VAL A 246 -3.67 -2.72 -15.79
N HIS A 247 -4.38 -2.52 -14.70
CA HIS A 247 -5.83 -2.65 -14.64
C HIS A 247 -6.51 -1.29 -14.68
N THR A 248 -7.35 -1.10 -15.67
CA THR A 248 -8.10 0.14 -15.89
C THR A 248 -9.60 -0.09 -15.67
N ILE A 249 -10.36 1.01 -15.61
CA ILE A 249 -11.83 0.97 -15.46
C ILE A 249 -12.53 0.22 -16.63
N LEU A 250 -11.84 0.02 -17.75
CA LEU A 250 -12.38 -0.62 -18.95
C LEU A 250 -12.30 -2.14 -18.95
N GLU A 251 -11.60 -2.73 -17.99
CA GLU A 251 -11.45 -4.18 -17.88
C GLU A 251 -12.61 -4.81 -17.11
N LYS A 252 -13.08 -5.97 -17.62
CA LYS A 252 -14.26 -6.65 -17.08
C LYS A 252 -14.00 -7.48 -15.81
N LYS A 253 -12.72 -7.71 -15.45
CA LYS A 253 -12.29 -8.39 -14.22
C LYS A 253 -11.47 -7.40 -13.38
N ILE A 254 -11.63 -7.46 -12.08
CA ILE A 254 -11.13 -6.66 -10.96
C ILE A 254 -11.92 -5.40 -10.71
#